data_3921cc9bc0101b6cdf16cd5b53951999
#
_entry.id   3921cc9bc0101b6cdf16cd5b53951999
#
_cell.length_a   1.000
_cell.length_b   1.000
_cell.length_c   1.000
_cell.angle_alpha   90.00
_cell.angle_beta   90.00
_cell.angle_gamma   90.00
#
_symmetry.space_group_name_H-M   'P 1'
#
loop_
_entity.id
_entity.type
_entity.pdbx_description
1 polymer ?
#
loop_
_entity_poly.entity_id
_entity_poly.type
_entity_poly.pdbx_seq_one_letter_code
_entity_poly.pdbx_strand_id
1 'polypeptide(L)'
;MQLNKFLDVKPEVAEAIAAGKPVVALESTIISHGMPYPQNVQTALEVERIIRENGAVPATIAIIGGRLKAGLTEEEIEYFGKKGTAIAKASRRDLAVLCARGEDGATTVTTTMIIAHMAGIKVFATGGIGGVHRGAETTMDISADLEELASTPVMVVCAGAKSILDLGLTLEYLETHGVPVIGYGTRELPAFYTRKSGFAVDYEIDTPAELAKAFYVKQDMGLGGGMLVTNPIPEEYSMDADVINKAIDEAVEEAKAQGIHGKETTPFLLAKIKDLTGGDSLASNIQLVYNNAKLAAATAVELSKLAKN
;
A
#
# COMPACT_ATOMS: atom_id res chain seq x y z
N MET A 1 20.81 15.54 -7.60
CA MET A 1 19.92 14.68 -8.40
C MET A 1 18.94 15.58 -9.15
N GLN A 2 18.88 15.53 -10.46
CA GLN A 2 17.89 16.32 -11.22
C GLN A 2 16.56 15.60 -11.08
N LEU A 3 15.59 16.23 -10.38
CA LEU A 3 14.24 15.68 -10.23
C LEU A 3 13.58 15.51 -11.60
N ASN A 4 12.75 14.48 -11.72
CA ASN A 4 11.93 14.27 -12.92
C ASN A 4 11.06 15.52 -13.17
N LYS A 5 11.06 16.03 -14.42
CA LYS A 5 10.31 17.24 -14.80
C LYS A 5 8.81 17.18 -14.53
N PHE A 6 8.24 15.99 -14.36
CA PHE A 6 6.82 15.79 -14.03
C PHE A 6 6.56 15.69 -12.54
N LEU A 7 7.60 15.66 -11.68
CA LEU A 7 7.51 15.43 -10.24
C LEU A 7 7.54 16.75 -9.47
N ASP A 8 6.55 16.96 -8.63
CA ASP A 8 6.49 18.01 -7.62
C ASP A 8 6.63 17.37 -6.23
N VAL A 9 7.61 17.82 -5.47
CA VAL A 9 7.84 17.34 -4.10
C VAL A 9 7.48 18.48 -3.13
N LYS A 10 6.61 18.19 -2.15
CA LYS A 10 6.26 19.15 -1.09
C LYS A 10 7.53 19.61 -0.39
N PRO A 11 7.70 20.93 -0.09
CA PRO A 11 8.92 21.46 0.50
C PRO A 11 9.40 20.70 1.73
N GLU A 12 8.53 20.40 2.67
CA GLU A 12 8.83 19.61 3.87
C GLU A 12 9.44 18.24 3.54
N VAL A 13 8.88 17.56 2.53
CA VAL A 13 9.36 16.25 2.07
C VAL A 13 10.73 16.38 1.39
N ALA A 14 10.89 17.38 0.53
CA ALA A 14 12.17 17.66 -0.14
C ALA A 14 13.29 17.97 0.84
N GLU A 15 13.02 18.82 1.85
CA GLU A 15 13.95 19.15 2.93
C GLU A 15 14.31 17.92 3.77
N ALA A 16 13.32 17.08 4.10
CA ALA A 16 13.57 15.85 4.85
C ALA A 16 14.48 14.89 4.08
N ILE A 17 14.23 14.69 2.79
CA ILE A 17 15.05 13.83 1.92
C ILE A 17 16.47 14.40 1.81
N ALA A 18 16.62 15.69 1.55
CA ALA A 18 17.92 16.34 1.44
C ALA A 18 18.74 16.26 2.74
N ALA A 19 18.08 16.29 3.88
CA ALA A 19 18.70 16.17 5.20
C ALA A 19 18.91 14.70 5.65
N GLY A 20 18.59 13.71 4.82
CA GLY A 20 18.65 12.29 5.20
C GLY A 20 17.73 11.92 6.36
N LYS A 21 16.60 12.63 6.51
CA LYS A 21 15.57 12.33 7.51
C LYS A 21 14.64 11.24 7.00
N PRO A 22 13.99 10.47 7.90
CA PRO A 22 13.05 9.42 7.51
C PRO A 22 11.79 10.01 6.85
N VAL A 23 11.40 9.44 5.72
CA VAL A 23 10.17 9.78 5.00
C VAL A 23 9.41 8.50 4.68
N VAL A 24 8.08 8.53 4.85
CA VAL A 24 7.19 7.42 4.51
C VAL A 24 6.18 7.86 3.47
N ALA A 25 6.13 7.15 2.35
CA ALA A 25 5.11 7.35 1.32
C ALA A 25 3.76 6.75 1.74
N LEU A 26 2.68 7.37 1.25
CA LEU A 26 1.29 6.91 1.43
C LEU A 26 0.57 6.96 0.08
N GLU A 27 -0.31 5.99 -0.19
CA GLU A 27 -1.12 5.97 -1.40
C GLU A 27 -2.36 6.87 -1.31
N SER A 28 -2.99 7.16 -2.44
CA SER A 28 -4.23 7.94 -2.50
C SER A 28 -5.46 7.16 -2.98
N THR A 29 -5.32 5.91 -3.44
CA THR A 29 -6.51 5.09 -3.73
C THR A 29 -7.33 4.79 -2.48
N ILE A 30 -6.70 4.68 -1.32
CA ILE A 30 -7.43 4.53 -0.05
C ILE A 30 -8.34 5.73 0.22
N ILE A 31 -7.97 6.93 -0.23
CA ILE A 31 -8.75 8.15 -0.07
C ILE A 31 -9.93 8.17 -1.06
N SER A 32 -9.65 7.94 -2.35
CA SER A 32 -10.64 8.13 -3.41
C SER A 32 -11.50 6.89 -3.69
N HIS A 33 -11.00 5.68 -3.42
CA HIS A 33 -11.64 4.42 -3.80
C HIS A 33 -11.77 3.42 -2.64
N GLY A 34 -11.22 3.71 -1.47
CA GLY A 34 -11.16 2.76 -0.37
C GLY A 34 -12.18 3.00 0.75
N MET A 35 -12.61 4.24 0.93
CA MET A 35 -13.47 4.63 2.06
C MET A 35 -14.43 5.74 1.67
N PRO A 36 -15.62 5.84 2.32
CA PRO A 36 -16.55 6.93 2.08
C PRO A 36 -16.05 8.26 2.69
N TYR A 37 -16.47 9.37 2.09
CA TYR A 37 -16.30 10.70 2.66
C TYR A 37 -17.28 10.90 3.85
N PRO A 38 -16.91 11.54 4.96
CA PRO A 38 -15.62 12.21 5.24
C PRO A 38 -14.57 11.30 5.90
N GLN A 39 -14.86 10.03 6.13
CA GLN A 39 -13.99 9.10 6.85
C GLN A 39 -12.65 8.85 6.13
N ASN A 40 -12.66 8.88 4.79
CA ASN A 40 -11.45 8.77 3.98
C ASN A 40 -10.44 9.88 4.27
N VAL A 41 -10.88 11.13 4.36
CA VAL A 41 -10.02 12.28 4.70
C VAL A 41 -9.52 12.18 6.14
N GLN A 42 -10.41 11.89 7.08
CA GLN A 42 -10.06 11.73 8.49
C GLN A 42 -8.99 10.65 8.68
N THR A 43 -9.16 9.51 8.00
CA THR A 43 -8.19 8.41 8.05
C THR A 43 -6.85 8.82 7.45
N ALA A 44 -6.84 9.49 6.30
CA ALA A 44 -5.60 9.93 5.64
C ALA A 44 -4.81 10.91 6.51
N LEU A 45 -5.46 11.90 7.10
CA LEU A 45 -4.83 12.87 7.99
C LEU A 45 -4.33 12.21 9.28
N GLU A 46 -5.08 11.26 9.83
CA GLU A 46 -4.66 10.51 11.01
C GLU A 46 -3.44 9.62 10.73
N VAL A 47 -3.36 8.98 9.56
CA VAL A 47 -2.17 8.23 9.14
C VAL A 47 -0.95 9.14 9.06
N GLU A 48 -1.07 10.33 8.47
CA GLU A 48 0.02 11.30 8.45
C GLU A 48 0.44 11.72 9.87
N ARG A 49 -0.52 11.95 10.77
CA ARG A 49 -0.25 12.28 12.17
C ARG A 49 0.53 11.16 12.87
N ILE A 50 0.11 9.90 12.70
CA ILE A 50 0.78 8.73 13.27
C ILE A 50 2.23 8.65 12.79
N ILE A 51 2.49 8.85 11.51
CA ILE A 51 3.86 8.83 10.96
C ILE A 51 4.70 9.93 11.61
N ARG A 52 4.18 11.14 11.78
CA ARG A 52 4.89 12.27 12.43
C ARG A 52 5.20 11.95 13.89
N GLU A 53 4.25 11.43 14.64
CA GLU A 53 4.43 11.04 16.04
C GLU A 53 5.48 9.93 16.23
N ASN A 54 5.68 9.10 15.20
CA ASN A 54 6.70 8.06 15.18
C ASN A 54 8.02 8.50 14.52
N GLY A 55 8.23 9.79 14.35
CA GLY A 55 9.51 10.40 14.01
C GLY A 55 9.86 10.45 12.53
N ALA A 56 8.91 10.22 11.63
CA ALA A 56 9.10 10.30 10.18
C ALA A 56 8.23 11.41 9.55
N VAL A 57 8.57 11.83 8.35
CA VAL A 57 7.79 12.77 7.54
C VAL A 57 6.86 12.00 6.60
N PRO A 58 5.54 12.22 6.65
CA PRO A 58 4.62 11.59 5.72
C PRO A 58 4.66 12.26 4.35
N ALA A 59 4.50 11.46 3.29
CA ALA A 59 4.37 11.94 1.92
C ALA A 59 3.22 11.20 1.22
N THR A 60 2.01 11.74 1.33
CA THR A 60 0.87 11.22 0.56
C THR A 60 1.08 11.53 -0.92
N ILE A 61 0.94 10.51 -1.76
CA ILE A 61 1.26 10.53 -3.19
C ILE A 61 -0.01 10.49 -4.03
N ALA A 62 -0.06 11.35 -5.07
CA ALA A 62 -1.15 11.41 -6.02
C ALA A 62 -0.69 12.01 -7.35
N ILE A 63 -1.58 12.05 -8.33
CA ILE A 63 -1.42 12.81 -9.59
C ILE A 63 -2.46 13.92 -9.57
N ILE A 64 -2.04 15.16 -9.73
CA ILE A 64 -2.94 16.32 -9.76
C ILE A 64 -2.63 17.18 -10.99
N GLY A 65 -3.62 17.37 -11.87
CA GLY A 65 -3.44 18.14 -13.08
C GLY A 65 -2.30 17.62 -13.97
N GLY A 66 -2.08 16.30 -14.00
CA GLY A 66 -0.97 15.67 -14.72
C GLY A 66 0.39 15.79 -14.07
N ARG A 67 0.48 16.31 -12.84
CA ARG A 67 1.71 16.40 -12.06
C ARG A 67 1.77 15.27 -11.03
N LEU A 68 2.91 14.58 -10.98
CA LEU A 68 3.20 13.57 -9.97
C LEU A 68 3.54 14.31 -8.66
N LYS A 69 2.78 14.05 -7.61
CA LYS A 69 2.93 14.75 -6.32
C LYS A 69 3.51 13.80 -5.28
N ALA A 70 4.60 14.20 -4.64
CA ALA A 70 5.13 13.54 -3.45
C ALA A 70 4.96 14.46 -2.24
N GLY A 71 3.94 14.18 -1.45
CA GLY A 71 3.43 15.03 -0.38
C GLY A 71 2.29 15.92 -0.84
N LEU A 72 1.08 15.64 -0.34
CA LEU A 72 -0.12 16.45 -0.56
C LEU A 72 -0.28 17.46 0.58
N THR A 73 -0.97 18.57 0.30
CA THR A 73 -1.51 19.46 1.35
C THR A 73 -2.82 18.87 1.90
N GLU A 74 -3.30 19.40 3.04
CA GLU A 74 -4.59 19.00 3.62
C GLU A 74 -5.74 19.31 2.66
N GLU A 75 -5.67 20.44 1.92
CA GLU A 75 -6.66 20.82 0.92
C GLU A 75 -6.66 19.86 -0.28
N GLU A 76 -5.49 19.38 -0.70
CA GLU A 76 -5.38 18.37 -1.77
C GLU A 76 -5.94 17.00 -1.31
N ILE A 77 -5.70 16.60 -0.05
CA ILE A 77 -6.30 15.40 0.55
C ILE A 77 -7.83 15.54 0.61
N GLU A 78 -8.33 16.68 1.08
CA GLU A 78 -9.77 16.98 1.14
C GLU A 78 -10.41 16.95 -0.26
N TYR A 79 -9.73 17.51 -1.25
CA TYR A 79 -10.16 17.47 -2.65
C TYR A 79 -10.31 16.03 -3.17
N PHE A 80 -9.32 15.16 -2.91
CA PHE A 80 -9.37 13.75 -3.28
C PHE A 80 -10.50 13.01 -2.56
N GLY A 81 -10.69 13.30 -1.29
CA GLY A 81 -11.75 12.71 -0.48
C GLY A 81 -13.15 13.06 -0.99
N LYS A 82 -13.39 14.32 -1.32
CA LYS A 82 -14.67 14.80 -1.84
C LYS A 82 -14.98 14.29 -3.24
N LYS A 83 -13.98 14.30 -4.13
CA LYS A 83 -14.16 13.78 -5.49
C LYS A 83 -14.33 12.26 -5.53
N GLY A 84 -13.73 11.55 -4.60
CA GLY A 84 -13.88 10.10 -4.47
C GLY A 84 -13.62 9.36 -5.79
N THR A 85 -14.51 8.46 -6.16
CA THR A 85 -14.40 7.59 -7.34
C THR A 85 -14.44 8.34 -8.70
N ALA A 86 -14.72 9.64 -8.71
CA ALA A 86 -14.60 10.46 -9.93
C ALA A 86 -13.13 10.69 -10.33
N ILE A 87 -12.18 10.51 -9.39
CA ILE A 87 -10.75 10.53 -9.71
C ILE A 87 -10.34 9.17 -10.28
N ALA A 88 -9.58 9.19 -11.38
CA ALA A 88 -9.11 7.96 -12.01
C ALA A 88 -8.22 7.15 -11.06
N LYS A 89 -8.49 5.84 -10.94
CA LYS A 89 -7.59 4.91 -10.26
C LYS A 89 -6.39 4.64 -11.17
N ALA A 90 -5.21 5.09 -10.77
CA ALA A 90 -4.02 5.09 -11.59
C ALA A 90 -3.06 3.93 -11.24
N SER A 91 -2.73 3.12 -12.22
CA SER A 91 -1.66 2.13 -12.18
C SER A 91 -0.52 2.55 -13.12
N ARG A 92 0.55 1.76 -13.24
CA ARG A 92 1.72 2.06 -14.09
C ARG A 92 1.33 2.49 -15.51
N ARG A 93 0.40 1.76 -16.14
CA ARG A 93 -0.06 2.03 -17.51
C ARG A 93 -0.75 3.39 -17.68
N ASP A 94 -1.29 3.94 -16.60
CA ASP A 94 -2.09 5.17 -16.64
C ASP A 94 -1.23 6.43 -16.50
N LEU A 95 -0.03 6.33 -15.87
CA LEU A 95 0.83 7.47 -15.53
C LEU A 95 1.09 8.41 -16.72
N ALA A 96 1.61 7.88 -17.80
CA ALA A 96 1.97 8.70 -18.96
C ALA A 96 0.74 9.38 -19.60
N VAL A 97 -0.39 8.68 -19.63
CA VAL A 97 -1.64 9.18 -20.22
C VAL A 97 -2.23 10.30 -19.36
N LEU A 98 -2.32 10.09 -18.04
CA LEU A 98 -2.83 11.10 -17.10
C LEU A 98 -1.95 12.35 -17.10
N CYS A 99 -0.61 12.18 -17.08
CA CYS A 99 0.32 13.30 -17.17
C CYS A 99 0.16 14.07 -18.49
N ALA A 100 0.03 13.37 -19.62
CA ALA A 100 -0.10 14.00 -20.93
C ALA A 100 -1.42 14.78 -21.09
N ARG A 101 -2.49 14.32 -20.42
CA ARG A 101 -3.81 14.94 -20.46
C ARG A 101 -4.05 16.00 -19.42
N GLY A 102 -3.13 16.15 -18.45
CA GLY A 102 -3.33 17.05 -17.31
C GLY A 102 -4.45 16.61 -16.38
N GLU A 103 -4.66 15.29 -16.25
CA GLU A 103 -5.74 14.70 -15.45
C GLU A 103 -5.27 14.31 -14.05
N ASP A 104 -6.24 14.13 -13.14
CA ASP A 104 -6.02 13.65 -11.78
C ASP A 104 -5.98 12.13 -11.73
N GLY A 105 -5.17 11.59 -10.80
CA GLY A 105 -5.07 10.15 -10.57
C GLY A 105 -4.82 9.82 -9.10
N ALA A 106 -5.64 8.91 -8.56
CA ALA A 106 -5.41 8.30 -7.26
C ALA A 106 -4.44 7.13 -7.43
N THR A 107 -3.32 7.17 -6.72
CA THR A 107 -2.22 6.23 -6.91
C THR A 107 -2.47 4.90 -6.18
N THR A 108 -2.34 3.79 -6.91
CA THR A 108 -2.30 2.43 -6.37
C THR A 108 -0.95 2.17 -5.69
N VAL A 109 -0.75 0.99 -5.10
CA VAL A 109 0.57 0.56 -4.60
C VAL A 109 1.65 0.72 -5.67
N THR A 110 1.37 0.25 -6.89
CA THR A 110 2.26 0.37 -8.06
C THR A 110 2.72 1.81 -8.28
N THR A 111 1.79 2.72 -8.51
CA THR A 111 2.15 4.11 -8.85
C THR A 111 2.70 4.89 -7.67
N THR A 112 2.29 4.54 -6.45
CA THR A 112 2.88 5.10 -5.23
C THR A 112 4.36 4.70 -5.11
N MET A 113 4.71 3.43 -5.35
CA MET A 113 6.10 2.98 -5.36
C MET A 113 6.95 3.71 -6.40
N ILE A 114 6.43 3.86 -7.64
CA ILE A 114 7.12 4.56 -8.73
C ILE A 114 7.43 6.01 -8.33
N ILE A 115 6.43 6.74 -7.86
CA ILE A 115 6.57 8.17 -7.52
C ILE A 115 7.44 8.34 -6.27
N ALA A 116 7.27 7.47 -5.26
CA ALA A 116 8.13 7.44 -4.07
C ALA A 116 9.60 7.25 -4.45
N HIS A 117 9.89 6.28 -5.31
CA HIS A 117 11.25 6.05 -5.80
C HIS A 117 11.81 7.24 -6.57
N MET A 118 11.01 7.86 -7.45
CA MET A 118 11.42 9.09 -8.16
C MET A 118 11.75 10.23 -7.21
N ALA A 119 11.04 10.34 -6.09
CA ALA A 119 11.28 11.33 -5.05
C ALA A 119 12.45 10.97 -4.10
N GLY A 120 12.95 9.75 -4.15
CA GLY A 120 13.99 9.26 -3.23
C GLY A 120 13.46 8.66 -1.93
N ILE A 121 12.15 8.42 -1.82
CA ILE A 121 11.52 7.80 -0.65
C ILE A 121 11.69 6.28 -0.72
N LYS A 122 12.08 5.66 0.39
CA LYS A 122 12.46 4.25 0.46
C LYS A 122 11.44 3.35 1.16
N VAL A 123 10.52 3.92 1.93
CA VAL A 123 9.54 3.19 2.73
C VAL A 123 8.14 3.70 2.40
N PHE A 124 7.21 2.78 2.22
CA PHE A 124 5.82 3.05 1.91
C PHE A 124 4.91 2.24 2.84
N ALA A 125 3.90 2.87 3.43
CA ALA A 125 2.87 2.24 4.24
C ALA A 125 1.53 2.20 3.51
N THR A 126 0.89 1.02 3.50
CA THR A 126 -0.45 0.83 2.93
C THR A 126 -1.25 -0.16 3.77
N GLY A 127 -2.54 -0.32 3.47
CA GLY A 127 -3.36 -1.34 4.11
C GLY A 127 -3.00 -2.75 3.64
N GLY A 128 -2.98 -2.96 2.34
CA GLY A 128 -2.66 -4.24 1.71
C GLY A 128 -2.40 -4.10 0.22
N ILE A 129 -1.58 -4.98 -0.31
CA ILE A 129 -1.24 -5.00 -1.73
C ILE A 129 -2.32 -5.72 -2.55
N GLY A 130 -2.32 -5.46 -3.86
CA GLY A 130 -2.93 -6.34 -4.84
C GLY A 130 -2.16 -7.65 -4.98
N GLY A 131 -2.71 -8.59 -5.71
CA GLY A 131 -2.11 -9.91 -5.88
C GLY A 131 -2.73 -10.64 -7.07
N VAL A 132 -2.62 -11.95 -7.07
CA VAL A 132 -3.26 -12.83 -8.03
C VAL A 132 -4.74 -12.97 -7.66
N HIS A 133 -5.65 -12.64 -8.58
CA HIS A 133 -7.09 -12.79 -8.33
C HIS A 133 -7.51 -14.26 -8.40
N ARG A 134 -8.57 -14.59 -7.64
CA ARG A 134 -9.16 -15.94 -7.69
C ARG A 134 -9.66 -16.23 -9.11
N GLY A 135 -9.24 -17.35 -9.71
CA GLY A 135 -9.52 -17.70 -11.10
C GLY A 135 -8.54 -17.10 -12.11
N ALA A 136 -7.42 -16.55 -11.66
CA ALA A 136 -6.40 -15.97 -12.55
C ALA A 136 -5.78 -16.99 -13.51
N GLU A 137 -5.83 -18.27 -13.20
CA GLU A 137 -5.39 -19.34 -14.09
C GLU A 137 -6.15 -19.36 -15.44
N THR A 138 -7.33 -18.74 -15.48
CA THR A 138 -8.12 -18.59 -16.71
C THR A 138 -8.23 -17.15 -17.20
N THR A 139 -8.17 -16.16 -16.28
CA THR A 139 -8.38 -14.75 -16.59
C THR A 139 -7.08 -13.95 -16.76
N MET A 140 -5.99 -14.45 -16.20
CA MET A 140 -4.70 -13.73 -16.07
C MET A 140 -4.86 -12.40 -15.31
N ASP A 141 -5.87 -12.28 -14.42
CA ASP A 141 -6.08 -11.07 -13.62
C ASP A 141 -5.11 -11.05 -12.44
N ILE A 142 -3.95 -10.45 -12.68
CA ILE A 142 -2.84 -10.30 -11.74
C ILE A 142 -2.56 -8.81 -11.57
N SER A 143 -2.46 -8.37 -10.33
CA SER A 143 -2.19 -6.97 -10.02
C SER A 143 -0.78 -6.54 -10.46
N ALA A 144 -0.69 -5.36 -11.07
CA ALA A 144 0.59 -4.74 -11.38
C ALA A 144 1.44 -4.43 -10.13
N ASP A 145 0.87 -4.47 -8.94
CA ASP A 145 1.60 -4.28 -7.68
C ASP A 145 2.72 -5.31 -7.53
N LEU A 146 2.49 -6.55 -7.99
CA LEU A 146 3.49 -7.62 -7.88
C LEU A 146 4.70 -7.37 -8.79
N GLU A 147 4.48 -6.92 -10.02
CA GLU A 147 5.55 -6.53 -10.95
C GLU A 147 6.31 -5.30 -10.43
N GLU A 148 5.63 -4.37 -9.78
CA GLU A 148 6.30 -3.19 -9.23
C GLU A 148 7.15 -3.54 -8.01
N LEU A 149 6.67 -4.43 -7.14
CA LEU A 149 7.46 -4.99 -6.05
C LEU A 149 8.73 -5.67 -6.56
N ALA A 150 8.66 -6.34 -7.71
CA ALA A 150 9.82 -6.99 -8.33
C ALA A 150 10.85 -6.00 -8.90
N SER A 151 10.43 -4.79 -9.28
CA SER A 151 11.27 -3.88 -10.07
C SER A 151 11.66 -2.58 -9.36
N THR A 152 10.86 -2.07 -8.45
CA THR A 152 11.07 -0.75 -7.82
C THR A 152 11.57 -0.88 -6.38
N PRO A 153 12.75 -0.31 -6.03
CA PRO A 153 13.41 -0.51 -4.74
C PRO A 153 12.78 0.35 -3.62
N VAL A 154 11.56 -0.01 -3.24
CA VAL A 154 10.81 0.58 -2.13
C VAL A 154 10.32 -0.55 -1.23
N MET A 155 10.54 -0.43 0.08
CA MET A 155 9.96 -1.33 1.09
C MET A 155 8.49 -0.98 1.28
N VAL A 156 7.61 -1.98 1.15
CA VAL A 156 6.17 -1.82 1.35
C VAL A 156 5.76 -2.51 2.64
N VAL A 157 5.21 -1.76 3.59
CA VAL A 157 4.67 -2.25 4.86
C VAL A 157 3.15 -2.30 4.77
N CYS A 158 2.58 -3.48 4.94
CA CYS A 158 1.14 -3.72 4.76
C CYS A 158 0.64 -4.87 5.66
N ALA A 159 -0.65 -5.14 5.68
CA ALA A 159 -1.23 -6.31 6.37
C ALA A 159 -1.31 -7.57 5.46
N GLY A 160 -0.40 -7.67 4.49
CA GLY A 160 -0.40 -8.73 3.48
C GLY A 160 -1.15 -8.34 2.20
N ALA A 161 -1.41 -9.31 1.34
CA ALA A 161 -2.31 -9.13 0.21
C ALA A 161 -3.76 -9.07 0.70
N LYS A 162 -4.60 -8.31 -0.02
CA LYS A 162 -6.03 -8.22 0.33
C LYS A 162 -6.67 -9.60 0.32
N SER A 163 -7.46 -9.92 1.34
CA SER A 163 -8.06 -11.25 1.57
C SER A 163 -9.01 -11.74 0.47
N ILE A 164 -9.44 -10.84 -0.41
CA ILE A 164 -10.23 -11.15 -1.62
C ILE A 164 -9.44 -11.88 -2.71
N LEU A 165 -8.11 -11.93 -2.57
CA LEU A 165 -7.17 -12.48 -3.55
C LEU A 165 -6.86 -13.96 -3.27
N ASP A 166 -6.20 -14.62 -4.21
CA ASP A 166 -5.56 -15.90 -4.00
C ASP A 166 -4.18 -15.70 -3.36
N LEU A 167 -4.10 -15.96 -2.05
CA LEU A 167 -2.89 -15.67 -1.28
C LEU A 167 -1.77 -16.65 -1.62
N GLY A 168 -2.09 -17.91 -1.91
CA GLY A 168 -1.11 -18.91 -2.29
C GLY A 168 -0.45 -18.57 -3.63
N LEU A 169 -1.24 -18.33 -4.67
CA LEU A 169 -0.72 -17.93 -5.98
C LEU A 169 0.02 -16.57 -5.92
N THR A 170 -0.40 -15.68 -5.04
CA THR A 170 0.29 -14.40 -4.83
C THR A 170 1.70 -14.62 -4.26
N LEU A 171 1.88 -15.52 -3.29
CA LEU A 171 3.19 -15.87 -2.75
C LEU A 171 4.09 -16.51 -3.80
N GLU A 172 3.58 -17.49 -4.57
CA GLU A 172 4.32 -18.14 -5.66
C GLU A 172 4.80 -17.13 -6.73
N TYR A 173 3.94 -16.17 -7.05
CA TYR A 173 4.30 -15.11 -8.00
C TYR A 173 5.44 -14.23 -7.46
N LEU A 174 5.35 -13.81 -6.20
CA LEU A 174 6.37 -12.99 -5.55
C LEU A 174 7.71 -13.74 -5.43
N GLU A 175 7.68 -15.04 -5.09
CA GLU A 175 8.87 -15.89 -5.04
C GLU A 175 9.57 -15.95 -6.41
N THR A 176 8.82 -16.27 -7.46
CA THR A 176 9.34 -16.35 -8.84
C THR A 176 10.03 -15.06 -9.27
N HIS A 177 9.54 -13.91 -8.81
CA HIS A 177 10.09 -12.59 -9.12
C HIS A 177 11.13 -12.10 -8.11
N GLY A 178 11.52 -12.95 -7.16
CA GLY A 178 12.58 -12.66 -6.18
C GLY A 178 12.23 -11.56 -5.17
N VAL A 179 10.95 -11.36 -4.87
CA VAL A 179 10.50 -10.38 -3.88
C VAL A 179 10.52 -11.01 -2.51
N PRO A 180 11.35 -10.53 -1.56
CA PRO A 180 11.31 -11.02 -0.18
C PRO A 180 9.98 -10.68 0.48
N VAL A 181 9.31 -11.69 1.05
CA VAL A 181 8.10 -11.54 1.85
C VAL A 181 8.45 -11.81 3.32
N ILE A 182 8.39 -10.76 4.14
CA ILE A 182 8.79 -10.81 5.54
C ILE A 182 7.54 -10.73 6.43
N GLY A 183 7.42 -11.65 7.38
CA GLY A 183 6.45 -11.54 8.46
C GLY A 183 7.03 -10.74 9.62
N TYR A 184 6.37 -9.66 10.03
CA TYR A 184 6.78 -8.90 11.19
C TYR A 184 6.18 -9.52 12.47
N GLY A 185 7.04 -10.14 13.29
CA GLY A 185 6.62 -10.88 14.50
C GLY A 185 5.70 -12.06 14.19
N THR A 186 5.84 -12.66 13.02
CA THR A 186 5.03 -13.81 12.59
C THR A 186 5.72 -14.64 11.53
N ARG A 187 5.52 -15.95 11.57
CA ARG A 187 5.91 -16.89 10.50
C ARG A 187 4.79 -17.23 9.56
N GLU A 188 3.62 -16.65 9.76
CA GLU A 188 2.46 -16.86 8.94
C GLU A 188 2.06 -15.58 8.22
N LEU A 189 1.74 -15.67 6.93
CA LEU A 189 1.26 -14.52 6.15
C LEU A 189 -0.06 -14.02 6.74
N PRO A 190 -0.16 -12.77 7.18
CA PRO A 190 -1.43 -12.21 7.60
C PRO A 190 -2.36 -12.05 6.38
N ALA A 191 -3.66 -12.23 6.61
CA ALA A 191 -4.69 -12.18 5.58
C ALA A 191 -5.55 -10.90 5.67
N PHE A 192 -4.90 -9.74 5.79
CA PHE A 192 -5.54 -8.43 5.84
C PHE A 192 -6.46 -8.26 7.06
N TYR A 193 -7.70 -8.74 7.00
CA TYR A 193 -8.66 -8.66 8.11
C TYR A 193 -8.40 -9.63 9.26
N THR A 194 -7.59 -10.66 9.01
CA THR A 194 -7.21 -11.68 9.99
C THR A 194 -5.71 -11.80 10.11
N ARG A 195 -5.25 -12.24 11.28
CA ARG A 195 -3.83 -12.39 11.57
C ARG A 195 -3.20 -13.61 10.89
N LYS A 196 -4.02 -14.55 10.43
CA LYS A 196 -3.60 -15.84 9.87
C LYS A 196 -4.27 -16.13 8.55
N SER A 197 -3.55 -16.79 7.65
CA SER A 197 -4.02 -17.19 6.32
C SER A 197 -3.90 -18.68 6.05
N GLY A 198 -3.15 -19.41 6.88
CA GLY A 198 -2.74 -20.79 6.61
C GLY A 198 -1.48 -20.91 5.73
N PHE A 199 -0.89 -19.80 5.27
CA PHE A 199 0.33 -19.78 4.47
C PHE A 199 1.52 -19.28 5.29
N ALA A 200 2.66 -19.96 5.19
CA ALA A 200 3.91 -19.53 5.83
C ALA A 200 4.58 -18.40 5.04
N VAL A 201 5.38 -17.58 5.72
CA VAL A 201 6.38 -16.71 5.11
C VAL A 201 7.78 -17.29 5.37
N ASP A 202 8.74 -16.98 4.49
CA ASP A 202 10.09 -17.55 4.60
C ASP A 202 10.89 -17.00 5.78
N TYR A 203 10.67 -15.72 6.08
CA TYR A 203 11.43 -14.99 7.10
C TYR A 203 10.51 -14.25 8.08
N GLU A 204 10.81 -14.43 9.38
CA GLU A 204 10.24 -13.64 10.46
C GLU A 204 11.30 -12.64 10.94
N ILE A 205 10.90 -11.39 11.08
CA ILE A 205 11.73 -10.32 11.65
C ILE A 205 10.92 -9.60 12.73
N ASP A 206 11.55 -9.37 13.90
CA ASP A 206 10.85 -8.87 15.08
C ASP A 206 11.11 -7.39 15.37
N THR A 207 12.06 -6.77 14.67
CA THR A 207 12.44 -5.38 14.97
C THR A 207 12.52 -4.50 13.72
N PRO A 208 12.13 -3.21 13.84
CA PRO A 208 12.31 -2.24 12.74
C PRO A 208 13.77 -2.07 12.31
N ALA A 209 14.72 -2.20 13.25
CA ALA A 209 16.14 -2.09 12.96
C ALA A 209 16.63 -3.22 12.05
N GLU A 210 16.16 -4.44 12.28
CA GLU A 210 16.51 -5.60 11.44
C GLU A 210 15.84 -5.51 10.05
N LEU A 211 14.57 -5.06 9.98
CA LEU A 211 13.91 -4.76 8.71
C LEU A 211 14.70 -3.73 7.88
N ALA A 212 15.09 -2.63 8.52
CA ALA A 212 15.88 -1.58 7.89
C ALA A 212 17.22 -2.12 7.38
N LYS A 213 17.91 -2.93 8.20
CA LYS A 213 19.18 -3.55 7.84
C LYS A 213 19.04 -4.52 6.67
N ALA A 214 18.02 -5.38 6.67
CA ALA A 214 17.78 -6.32 5.58
C ALA A 214 17.55 -5.59 4.24
N PHE A 215 16.74 -4.53 4.27
CA PHE A 215 16.49 -3.72 3.09
C PHE A 215 17.73 -2.94 2.63
N TYR A 216 18.48 -2.36 3.57
CA TYR A 216 19.75 -1.68 3.26
C TYR A 216 20.73 -2.61 2.58
N VAL A 217 20.96 -3.81 3.15
CA VAL A 217 21.84 -4.81 2.57
C VAL A 217 21.40 -5.24 1.16
N LYS A 218 20.09 -5.46 0.98
CA LYS A 218 19.54 -5.78 -0.35
C LYS A 218 19.89 -4.72 -1.39
N GLN A 219 19.78 -3.44 -1.03
CA GLN A 219 20.14 -2.33 -1.92
C GLN A 219 21.65 -2.21 -2.14
N ASP A 220 22.44 -2.38 -1.09
CA ASP A 220 23.90 -2.33 -1.16
C ASP A 220 24.50 -3.44 -2.04
N MET A 221 23.86 -4.61 -2.05
CA MET A 221 24.19 -5.72 -2.97
C MET A 221 23.80 -5.44 -4.43
N GLY A 222 23.12 -4.34 -4.72
CA GLY A 222 22.60 -4.03 -6.06
C GLY A 222 21.42 -4.89 -6.51
N LEU A 223 20.78 -5.60 -5.58
CA LEU A 223 19.57 -6.37 -5.86
C LEU A 223 18.39 -5.42 -6.03
N GLY A 224 17.90 -5.31 -7.25
CA GLY A 224 16.73 -4.48 -7.59
C GLY A 224 15.45 -4.91 -6.89
N GLY A 225 14.37 -4.16 -7.15
CA GLY A 225 13.05 -4.43 -6.59
C GLY A 225 12.91 -4.07 -5.10
N GLY A 226 11.67 -4.17 -4.64
CA GLY A 226 11.26 -3.84 -3.28
C GLY A 226 11.42 -5.00 -2.29
N MET A 227 10.79 -4.81 -1.15
CA MET A 227 10.65 -5.82 -0.08
C MET A 227 9.23 -5.67 0.48
N LEU A 228 8.53 -6.77 0.62
CA LEU A 228 7.19 -6.80 1.21
C LEU A 228 7.29 -7.16 2.68
N VAL A 229 6.89 -6.25 3.56
CA VAL A 229 6.79 -6.48 5.00
C VAL A 229 5.33 -6.63 5.37
N THR A 230 4.96 -7.79 5.87
CA THR A 230 3.59 -8.13 6.26
C THR A 230 3.44 -8.05 7.77
N ASN A 231 2.63 -7.10 8.21
CA ASN A 231 2.41 -6.73 9.61
C ASN A 231 0.97 -7.14 10.01
N PRO A 232 0.78 -8.13 10.87
CA PRO A 232 -0.56 -8.57 11.26
C PRO A 232 -1.38 -7.45 11.87
N ILE A 233 -2.67 -7.40 11.53
CA ILE A 233 -3.62 -6.52 12.20
C ILE A 233 -3.55 -6.72 13.72
N PRO A 234 -3.66 -5.66 14.56
CA PRO A 234 -3.73 -5.82 16.01
C PRO A 234 -4.87 -6.78 16.41
N GLU A 235 -4.63 -7.59 17.42
CA GLU A 235 -5.52 -8.71 17.78
C GLU A 235 -6.94 -8.25 18.10
N GLU A 236 -7.07 -7.11 18.80
CA GLU A 236 -8.36 -6.52 19.17
C GLU A 236 -9.20 -6.06 17.96
N TYR A 237 -8.59 -5.90 16.79
CA TYR A 237 -9.26 -5.48 15.55
C TYR A 237 -9.32 -6.59 14.50
N SER A 238 -8.75 -7.76 14.81
CA SER A 238 -8.81 -8.93 13.92
C SER A 238 -10.24 -9.44 13.86
N MET A 239 -10.74 -9.66 12.65
CA MET A 239 -12.06 -10.22 12.43
C MET A 239 -12.07 -11.74 12.67
N ASP A 240 -13.25 -12.28 12.99
CA ASP A 240 -13.47 -13.72 12.98
C ASP A 240 -13.31 -14.26 11.56
N ALA A 241 -12.49 -15.31 11.41
CA ALA A 241 -12.11 -15.83 10.10
C ALA A 241 -13.31 -16.43 9.33
N ASP A 242 -14.22 -17.11 10.02
CA ASP A 242 -15.40 -17.72 9.39
C ASP A 242 -16.38 -16.64 8.90
N VAL A 243 -16.57 -15.59 9.69
CA VAL A 243 -17.44 -14.46 9.34
C VAL A 243 -16.89 -13.72 8.11
N ILE A 244 -15.61 -13.36 8.14
CA ILE A 244 -15.03 -12.56 7.04
C ILE A 244 -14.88 -13.39 5.75
N ASN A 245 -14.49 -14.66 5.84
CA ASN A 245 -14.37 -15.52 4.67
C ASN A 245 -15.73 -15.74 3.98
N LYS A 246 -16.79 -15.94 4.75
CA LYS A 246 -18.13 -16.04 4.20
C LYS A 246 -18.55 -14.77 3.46
N ALA A 247 -18.28 -13.60 4.05
CA ALA A 247 -18.58 -12.31 3.41
C ALA A 247 -17.75 -12.11 2.11
N ILE A 248 -16.49 -12.53 2.11
CA ILE A 248 -15.63 -12.47 0.93
C ILE A 248 -16.17 -13.38 -0.19
N ASP A 249 -16.50 -14.63 0.13
CA ASP A 249 -17.02 -15.58 -0.85
C ASP A 249 -18.32 -15.09 -1.49
N GLU A 250 -19.25 -14.55 -0.68
CA GLU A 250 -20.50 -13.96 -1.15
C GLU A 250 -20.23 -12.74 -2.06
N ALA A 251 -19.31 -11.86 -1.67
CA ALA A 251 -18.96 -10.68 -2.47
C ALA A 251 -18.32 -11.07 -3.81
N VAL A 252 -17.46 -12.08 -3.83
CA VAL A 252 -16.79 -12.58 -5.05
C VAL A 252 -17.81 -13.19 -6.00
N GLU A 253 -18.73 -14.00 -5.51
CA GLU A 253 -19.78 -14.59 -6.36
C GLU A 253 -20.71 -13.50 -6.93
N GLU A 254 -21.05 -12.49 -6.15
CA GLU A 254 -21.85 -11.37 -6.64
C GLU A 254 -21.11 -10.56 -7.70
N ALA A 255 -19.80 -10.30 -7.52
CA ALA A 255 -18.98 -9.63 -8.53
C ALA A 255 -18.98 -10.39 -9.87
N LYS A 256 -18.82 -11.71 -9.82
CA LYS A 256 -18.91 -12.59 -11.01
C LYS A 256 -20.27 -12.49 -11.67
N ALA A 257 -21.35 -12.58 -10.90
CA ALA A 257 -22.71 -12.51 -11.43
C ALA A 257 -23.03 -11.16 -12.10
N GLN A 258 -22.44 -10.06 -11.62
CA GLN A 258 -22.58 -8.72 -12.19
C GLN A 258 -21.57 -8.40 -13.30
N GLY A 259 -20.63 -9.30 -13.60
CA GLY A 259 -19.59 -9.07 -14.60
C GLY A 259 -18.57 -8.00 -14.20
N ILE A 260 -18.35 -7.79 -12.90
CA ILE A 260 -17.34 -6.85 -12.39
C ILE A 260 -15.94 -7.44 -12.58
N HIS A 261 -15.06 -6.69 -13.25
CA HIS A 261 -13.70 -7.16 -13.54
C HIS A 261 -12.69 -6.00 -13.62
N GLY A 262 -11.39 -6.34 -13.63
CA GLY A 262 -10.29 -5.39 -13.74
C GLY A 262 -10.23 -4.42 -12.57
N LYS A 263 -9.98 -3.13 -12.83
CA LYS A 263 -9.77 -2.10 -11.80
C LYS A 263 -10.97 -1.83 -10.88
N GLU A 264 -12.16 -2.26 -11.27
CA GLU A 264 -13.40 -2.08 -10.50
C GLU A 264 -13.60 -3.19 -9.45
N THR A 265 -12.93 -4.33 -9.61
CA THR A 265 -13.10 -5.50 -8.74
C THR A 265 -12.82 -5.19 -7.27
N THR A 266 -11.65 -4.64 -6.95
CA THR A 266 -11.27 -4.37 -5.55
C THR A 266 -12.19 -3.36 -4.86
N PRO A 267 -12.50 -2.19 -5.43
CA PRO A 267 -13.44 -1.25 -4.81
C PRO A 267 -14.84 -1.87 -4.58
N PHE A 268 -15.35 -2.61 -5.54
CA PHE A 268 -16.63 -3.30 -5.42
C PHE A 268 -16.62 -4.30 -4.26
N LEU A 269 -15.62 -5.18 -4.22
CA LEU A 269 -15.52 -6.22 -3.18
C LEU A 269 -15.38 -5.62 -1.79
N LEU A 270 -14.54 -4.60 -1.61
CA LEU A 270 -14.38 -3.94 -0.30
C LEU A 270 -15.68 -3.26 0.17
N ALA A 271 -16.40 -2.60 -0.73
CA ALA A 271 -17.69 -1.99 -0.42
C ALA A 271 -18.73 -3.05 -0.03
N LYS A 272 -18.82 -4.14 -0.78
CA LYS A 272 -19.75 -5.23 -0.52
C LYS A 272 -19.45 -5.94 0.81
N ILE A 273 -18.19 -6.25 1.08
CA ILE A 273 -17.75 -6.86 2.34
C ILE A 273 -18.09 -5.94 3.52
N LYS A 274 -17.87 -4.62 3.38
CA LYS A 274 -18.26 -3.65 4.40
C LYS A 274 -19.76 -3.74 4.71
N ASP A 275 -20.60 -3.81 3.68
CA ASP A 275 -22.05 -3.91 3.86
C ASP A 275 -22.47 -5.24 4.51
N LEU A 276 -21.86 -6.36 4.07
CA LEU A 276 -22.12 -7.70 4.63
C LEU A 276 -21.65 -7.85 6.09
N THR A 277 -20.66 -7.07 6.53
CA THR A 277 -20.12 -7.08 7.90
C THR A 277 -20.65 -5.95 8.78
N GLY A 278 -21.65 -5.20 8.32
CA GLY A 278 -22.23 -4.09 9.08
C GLY A 278 -21.24 -2.95 9.39
N GLY A 279 -20.18 -2.83 8.62
CA GLY A 279 -19.13 -1.82 8.80
C GLY A 279 -17.89 -2.29 9.57
N ASP A 280 -17.89 -3.47 10.18
CA ASP A 280 -16.77 -3.97 10.99
C ASP A 280 -15.49 -4.12 10.15
N SER A 281 -15.61 -4.58 8.90
CA SER A 281 -14.43 -4.69 8.01
C SER A 281 -13.80 -3.34 7.69
N LEU A 282 -14.57 -2.26 7.63
CA LEU A 282 -14.04 -0.91 7.44
C LEU A 282 -13.27 -0.45 8.68
N ALA A 283 -13.81 -0.69 9.88
CA ALA A 283 -13.11 -0.38 11.13
C ALA A 283 -11.79 -1.14 11.24
N SER A 284 -11.79 -2.44 10.94
CA SER A 284 -10.58 -3.27 10.88
C SER A 284 -9.57 -2.73 9.87
N ASN A 285 -10.01 -2.36 8.65
CA ASN A 285 -9.15 -1.79 7.61
C ASN A 285 -8.47 -0.48 8.08
N ILE A 286 -9.18 0.40 8.75
CA ILE A 286 -8.60 1.63 9.31
C ILE A 286 -7.50 1.30 10.33
N GLN A 287 -7.74 0.37 11.23
CA GLN A 287 -6.79 0.02 12.28
C GLN A 287 -5.53 -0.69 11.75
N LEU A 288 -5.66 -1.56 10.75
CA LEU A 288 -4.48 -2.17 10.14
C LEU A 288 -3.62 -1.14 9.41
N VAL A 289 -4.21 -0.14 8.76
CA VAL A 289 -3.47 0.97 8.13
C VAL A 289 -2.70 1.78 9.18
N TYR A 290 -3.31 2.11 10.30
CA TYR A 290 -2.65 2.81 11.42
C TYR A 290 -1.48 2.01 11.98
N ASN A 291 -1.66 0.69 12.14
CA ASN A 291 -0.60 -0.20 12.62
C ASN A 291 0.58 -0.27 11.63
N ASN A 292 0.29 -0.35 10.33
CA ASN A 292 1.31 -0.36 9.29
C ASN A 292 2.08 0.97 9.22
N ALA A 293 1.39 2.10 9.40
CA ALA A 293 2.01 3.42 9.44
C ALA A 293 3.02 3.55 10.59
N LYS A 294 2.70 3.03 11.78
CA LYS A 294 3.61 3.00 12.93
C LYS A 294 4.89 2.21 12.61
N LEU A 295 4.73 1.00 12.09
CA LEU A 295 5.87 0.15 11.74
C LEU A 295 6.72 0.76 10.62
N ALA A 296 6.08 1.30 9.58
CA ALA A 296 6.78 1.95 8.48
C ALA A 296 7.59 3.17 8.95
N ALA A 297 7.03 4.01 9.82
CA ALA A 297 7.73 5.16 10.38
C ALA A 297 8.94 4.71 11.23
N ALA A 298 8.75 3.75 12.13
CA ALA A 298 9.84 3.21 12.94
C ALA A 298 10.96 2.60 12.06
N THR A 299 10.59 1.86 11.00
CA THR A 299 11.55 1.28 10.07
C THR A 299 12.28 2.35 9.25
N ALA A 300 11.58 3.40 8.80
CA ALA A 300 12.19 4.52 8.09
C ALA A 300 13.21 5.27 8.96
N VAL A 301 12.90 5.44 10.26
CA VAL A 301 13.84 6.02 11.24
C VAL A 301 15.11 5.18 11.35
N GLU A 302 14.99 3.87 11.49
CA GLU A 302 16.17 2.98 11.55
C GLU A 302 16.97 2.99 10.25
N LEU A 303 16.27 2.96 9.10
CA LEU A 303 16.92 3.03 7.80
C LEU A 303 17.71 4.33 7.59
N SER A 304 17.18 5.45 8.07
CA SER A 304 17.86 6.76 7.98
C SER A 304 19.17 6.82 8.76
N LYS A 305 19.34 6.01 9.81
CA LYS A 305 20.57 5.90 10.58
C LYS A 305 21.66 5.15 9.80
N LEU A 306 21.28 4.12 9.06
CA LEU A 306 22.21 3.32 8.24
C LEU A 306 22.75 4.11 7.04
N ALA A 307 21.95 4.97 6.44
CA ALA A 307 22.35 5.79 5.30
C ALA A 307 23.34 6.93 5.65
N LYS A 308 23.56 7.20 6.95
CA LYS A 308 24.50 8.25 7.44
C LYS A 308 25.88 7.72 7.78
N ASN A 309 26.04 6.40 7.83
CA ASN A 309 27.30 5.71 8.09
C ASN A 309 27.92 5.20 6.77
#